data_4402ec98fd55e56fcb90938eb29ee6be
#
_entry.id   4402ec98fd55e56fcb90938eb29ee6be
#
_cell.length_a   1.000
_cell.length_b   1.000
_cell.length_c   1.000
_cell.angle_alpha   90.00
_cell.angle_beta   90.00
_cell.angle_gamma   90.00
#
_symmetry.space_group_name_H-M   'P 1'
#
loop_
_entity.id
_entity.type
_entity.pdbx_description
1 polymer ?
#
loop_
_entity_poly.entity_id
_entity_poly.type
_entity_poly.pdbx_seq_one_letter_code
_entity_poly.pdbx_strand_id
1 'polypeptide(L)'
;MHDIQQMLEEKRAKARLGGGAKRIEAQHAKGKLTARERLELLLDEGTFEEWDMFVEHRCHDFGMADNKIPGDGVVTGYGMINGRLVFVFSQDFTVFGGALSEAHAEKICKVMDQAMKVGAPVIGLNDSGGARIQEGVASLGGYAEVFQRNVMASGVIPQISMIMGPCAGGAVYSPAMTDFIFMVKDSSYMFVTGPEVVRTVTHEEVTAEDLGGGIAHTTKSGVADLAFDNDVEAILMLRRFFNYLPLNNKEKAPVRPSGDPAERLDHSLDTLVPDNPNQPYDMKELILKVVDDGDFFELQPEYAKNIVVGFARMEGQTTGIVANQPLVLAGCLDIRSSIKAARFVRFCDAFNIPVVTFVDVPGFMPGTSQEFGGIIKHGAKLLFAYAECTVPKVTLITRKAYGGAYDVMSSKHLRGDVNFAWPNAEIAVMGAKGAVEIIFRDDKGDPAKLAAKEAEYRARFANPFVAGSRGFIDDVIQPHETRRRICRSLVMLRDKQLENPWRKHGNIPL
;
A
#
# COMPACT_ATOMS: atom_id res chain seq x y z
N MET A 1 -6.45 52.17 2.48
CA MET A 1 -7.00 50.86 2.14
C MET A 1 -6.44 50.36 0.80
N HIS A 2 -6.53 51.13 -0.27
CA HIS A 2 -6.02 50.72 -1.60
C HIS A 2 -4.52 50.34 -1.59
N ASP A 3 -3.67 51.16 -0.97
CA ASP A 3 -2.21 50.92 -0.89
C ASP A 3 -1.85 49.63 -0.12
N ILE A 4 -2.63 49.30 0.93
CA ILE A 4 -2.44 48.10 1.70
C ILE A 4 -2.86 46.85 0.90
N GLN A 5 -3.97 46.96 0.15
CA GLN A 5 -4.42 45.89 -0.73
C GLN A 5 -3.40 45.64 -1.86
N GLN A 6 -2.86 46.70 -2.46
CA GLN A 6 -1.81 46.55 -3.46
C GLN A 6 -0.55 45.91 -2.87
N MET A 7 -0.09 46.33 -1.70
CA MET A 7 1.02 45.71 -0.98
C MET A 7 0.77 44.23 -0.70
N LEU A 8 -0.46 43.83 -0.35
CA LEU A 8 -0.83 42.44 -0.13
C LEU A 8 -0.64 41.60 -1.42
N GLU A 9 -1.16 42.13 -2.53
CA GLU A 9 -1.02 41.38 -3.82
C GLU A 9 0.43 41.31 -4.31
N GLU A 10 1.24 42.32 -4.09
CA GLU A 10 2.68 42.29 -4.38
C GLU A 10 3.40 41.23 -3.53
N LYS A 11 3.09 41.14 -2.23
CA LYS A 11 3.65 40.09 -1.34
C LYS A 11 3.21 38.72 -1.74
N ARG A 12 1.93 38.52 -2.11
CA ARG A 12 1.40 37.25 -2.61
C ARG A 12 2.07 36.83 -3.92
N ALA A 13 2.23 37.78 -4.85
CA ALA A 13 2.92 37.52 -6.12
C ALA A 13 4.37 37.07 -5.89
N LYS A 14 5.09 37.74 -4.98
CA LYS A 14 6.44 37.35 -4.58
C LYS A 14 6.49 35.94 -3.97
N ALA A 15 5.56 35.60 -3.08
CA ALA A 15 5.48 34.29 -2.47
C ALA A 15 5.17 33.18 -3.51
N ARG A 16 4.27 33.44 -4.46
CA ARG A 16 3.94 32.50 -5.54
C ARG A 16 5.09 32.25 -6.50
N LEU A 17 6.00 33.21 -6.65
CA LEU A 17 7.16 33.09 -7.52
C LEU A 17 8.24 32.13 -6.96
N GLY A 18 8.18 31.80 -5.66
CA GLY A 18 9.12 30.89 -5.01
C GLY A 18 10.58 31.26 -5.24
N GLY A 19 11.37 30.39 -5.83
CA GLY A 19 12.77 30.59 -6.15
C GLY A 19 13.04 31.49 -7.36
N GLY A 20 12.00 31.99 -8.05
CA GLY A 20 12.08 32.87 -9.19
C GLY A 20 12.00 32.19 -10.55
N ALA A 21 11.67 32.97 -11.59
CA ALA A 21 11.40 32.49 -12.94
C ALA A 21 12.46 31.52 -13.49
N LYS A 22 13.76 31.91 -13.35
CA LYS A 22 14.87 31.08 -13.84
C LYS A 22 14.90 29.67 -13.24
N ARG A 23 14.58 29.54 -11.93
CA ARG A 23 14.56 28.23 -11.27
C ARG A 23 13.30 27.44 -11.63
N ILE A 24 12.18 28.11 -11.87
CA ILE A 24 10.95 27.52 -12.39
C ILE A 24 11.19 26.95 -13.79
N GLU A 25 11.79 27.71 -14.69
CA GLU A 25 12.19 27.25 -16.03
C GLU A 25 13.10 26.01 -15.97
N ALA A 26 14.08 26.01 -15.06
CA ALA A 26 14.97 24.86 -14.86
C ALA A 26 14.24 23.63 -14.32
N GLN A 27 13.18 23.79 -13.55
CA GLN A 27 12.28 22.72 -13.10
C GLN A 27 11.51 22.14 -14.29
N HIS A 28 10.88 23.00 -15.09
CA HIS A 28 10.14 22.61 -16.29
C HIS A 28 11.03 21.93 -17.34
N ALA A 29 12.26 22.41 -17.53
CA ALA A 29 13.23 21.82 -18.45
C ALA A 29 13.60 20.37 -18.09
N LYS A 30 13.39 19.96 -16.84
CA LYS A 30 13.56 18.57 -16.38
C LYS A 30 12.26 17.75 -16.48
N GLY A 31 11.22 18.29 -17.09
CA GLY A 31 9.89 17.62 -17.18
C GLY A 31 9.11 17.58 -15.86
N LYS A 32 9.48 18.42 -14.89
CA LYS A 32 8.86 18.48 -13.57
C LYS A 32 7.94 19.71 -13.45
N LEU A 33 6.81 19.53 -12.79
CA LEU A 33 5.93 20.63 -12.40
C LEU A 33 6.48 21.34 -11.14
N THR A 34 6.07 22.58 -10.93
CA THR A 34 6.32 23.30 -9.67
C THR A 34 5.43 22.77 -8.54
N ALA A 35 5.79 23.10 -7.30
CA ALA A 35 4.98 22.71 -6.13
C ALA A 35 3.54 23.19 -6.24
N ARG A 36 3.30 24.39 -6.77
CA ARG A 36 1.95 24.97 -6.94
C ARG A 36 1.16 24.31 -8.07
N GLU A 37 1.79 24.11 -9.23
CA GLU A 37 1.16 23.42 -10.37
C GLU A 37 0.73 21.99 -9.98
N ARG A 38 1.52 21.30 -9.17
CA ARG A 38 1.17 19.99 -8.63
C ARG A 38 -0.10 20.05 -7.76
N LEU A 39 -0.24 21.06 -6.90
CA LEU A 39 -1.44 21.25 -6.08
C LEU A 39 -2.66 21.65 -6.91
N GLU A 40 -2.49 22.47 -7.94
CA GLU A 40 -3.56 22.84 -8.87
C GLU A 40 -4.14 21.64 -9.61
N LEU A 41 -3.28 20.64 -9.96
CA LEU A 41 -3.74 19.40 -10.57
C LEU A 41 -4.33 18.41 -9.54
N LEU A 42 -3.80 18.39 -8.31
CA LEU A 42 -4.24 17.45 -7.28
C LEU A 42 -5.60 17.81 -6.70
N LEU A 43 -5.84 19.09 -6.45
CA LEU A 43 -7.04 19.58 -5.76
C LEU A 43 -8.11 19.99 -6.77
N ASP A 44 -9.36 19.95 -6.33
CA ASP A 44 -10.48 20.45 -7.11
C ASP A 44 -10.34 21.97 -7.29
N GLU A 45 -10.66 22.45 -8.49
CA GLU A 45 -10.51 23.85 -8.87
C GLU A 45 -11.17 24.80 -7.86
N GLY A 46 -10.43 25.82 -7.42
CA GLY A 46 -10.90 26.86 -6.51
C GLY A 46 -11.08 26.43 -5.05
N THR A 47 -10.67 25.22 -4.68
CA THR A 47 -10.84 24.71 -3.29
C THR A 47 -9.60 24.86 -2.43
N PHE A 48 -8.45 25.23 -3.00
CA PHE A 48 -7.21 25.32 -2.23
C PHE A 48 -7.16 26.54 -1.35
N GLU A 49 -7.03 26.32 -0.04
CA GLU A 49 -6.80 27.34 0.97
C GLU A 49 -5.36 27.22 1.49
N GLU A 50 -4.51 28.14 1.03
CA GLU A 50 -3.09 28.14 1.41
C GLU A 50 -2.90 28.76 2.80
N TRP A 51 -2.10 28.09 3.62
CA TRP A 51 -1.67 28.57 4.92
C TRP A 51 -0.18 28.90 4.95
N ASP A 52 0.19 29.89 5.75
CA ASP A 52 1.58 30.27 6.04
C ASP A 52 2.37 30.69 4.79
N MET A 53 1.72 31.27 3.79
CA MET A 53 2.33 31.79 2.58
C MET A 53 3.46 32.79 2.87
N PHE A 54 3.39 33.55 3.96
CA PHE A 54 4.33 34.60 4.33
C PHE A 54 5.38 34.16 5.34
N VAL A 55 5.37 32.91 5.79
CA VAL A 55 6.37 32.39 6.72
C VAL A 55 7.75 32.36 6.04
N GLU A 56 8.75 32.83 6.77
CA GLU A 56 10.15 32.84 6.37
C GLU A 56 11.00 32.11 7.42
N HIS A 57 12.17 31.57 7.02
CA HIS A 57 13.10 30.97 7.96
C HIS A 57 13.70 32.01 8.93
N ARG A 58 14.22 31.51 10.06
CA ARG A 58 14.81 32.35 11.14
C ARG A 58 16.34 32.31 11.16
N CYS A 59 16.95 31.68 10.18
CA CYS A 59 18.41 31.56 10.10
C CYS A 59 19.06 32.90 9.74
N HIS A 60 20.15 33.23 10.44
CA HIS A 60 20.94 34.41 10.22
C HIS A 60 22.37 34.09 9.75
N ASP A 61 22.83 32.85 9.89
CA ASP A 61 24.16 32.40 9.55
C ASP A 61 24.32 32.15 8.04
N PHE A 62 25.57 32.13 7.58
CA PHE A 62 25.94 31.78 6.20
C PHE A 62 25.19 32.56 5.11
N GLY A 63 24.93 33.87 5.37
CA GLY A 63 24.24 34.74 4.42
C GLY A 63 22.74 34.54 4.30
N MET A 64 22.15 33.72 5.17
CA MET A 64 20.70 33.45 5.16
C MET A 64 19.89 34.65 5.61
N ALA A 65 20.43 35.55 6.43
CA ALA A 65 19.73 36.75 6.88
C ALA A 65 19.15 37.59 5.74
N ASP A 66 19.91 37.72 4.66
CA ASP A 66 19.55 38.51 3.49
C ASP A 66 18.84 37.72 2.38
N ASN A 67 18.66 36.42 2.59
CA ASN A 67 18.07 35.53 1.59
C ASN A 67 16.78 34.92 2.14
N LYS A 68 15.76 35.78 2.30
CA LYS A 68 14.42 35.42 2.79
C LYS A 68 13.45 35.21 1.64
N ILE A 69 12.89 34.01 1.52
CA ILE A 69 11.89 33.67 0.51
C ILE A 69 10.60 33.31 1.23
N PRO A 70 9.49 34.04 1.01
CA PRO A 70 8.20 33.72 1.63
C PRO A 70 7.72 32.31 1.29
N GLY A 71 7.15 31.62 2.28
CA GLY A 71 6.71 30.23 2.16
C GLY A 71 7.80 29.21 2.50
N ASP A 72 9.05 29.63 2.54
CA ASP A 72 10.23 28.87 2.96
C ASP A 72 10.35 27.44 2.39
N GLY A 73 10.06 27.31 1.10
CA GLY A 73 10.28 26.06 0.35
C GLY A 73 9.22 25.00 0.51
N VAL A 74 8.05 25.30 1.08
CA VAL A 74 6.91 24.39 1.12
C VAL A 74 5.60 25.15 1.04
N VAL A 75 4.71 24.70 0.17
CA VAL A 75 3.33 25.18 0.04
C VAL A 75 2.43 24.29 0.88
N THR A 76 1.70 24.84 1.81
CA THR A 76 0.87 24.11 2.79
C THR A 76 -0.53 24.63 2.84
N GLY A 77 -1.49 23.77 3.14
CA GLY A 77 -2.89 24.15 3.29
C GLY A 77 -3.82 22.95 3.20
N TYR A 78 -5.05 23.19 2.77
CA TYR A 78 -6.04 22.17 2.55
C TYR A 78 -6.90 22.48 1.31
N GLY A 79 -7.58 21.48 0.83
CA GLY A 79 -8.51 21.60 -0.29
C GLY A 79 -9.38 20.36 -0.41
N MET A 80 -9.97 20.16 -1.57
CA MET A 80 -10.83 19.00 -1.85
C MET A 80 -10.23 18.14 -2.96
N ILE A 81 -10.45 16.84 -2.87
CA ILE A 81 -10.27 15.90 -3.98
C ILE A 81 -11.61 15.19 -4.18
N ASN A 82 -12.23 15.40 -5.33
CA ASN A 82 -13.56 14.88 -5.64
C ASN A 82 -14.59 15.23 -4.54
N GLY A 83 -14.58 16.49 -4.08
CA GLY A 83 -15.46 17.02 -3.06
C GLY A 83 -15.16 16.58 -1.62
N ARG A 84 -14.02 15.91 -1.38
CA ARG A 84 -13.65 15.37 -0.07
C ARG A 84 -12.40 16.07 0.47
N LEU A 85 -12.44 16.45 1.75
CA LEU A 85 -11.40 17.22 2.42
C LEU A 85 -10.06 16.48 2.48
N VAL A 86 -8.98 17.19 2.18
CA VAL A 86 -7.61 16.71 2.32
C VAL A 86 -6.68 17.85 2.74
N PHE A 87 -5.73 17.55 3.60
CA PHE A 87 -4.63 18.44 3.94
C PHE A 87 -3.40 18.08 3.10
N VAL A 88 -2.68 19.12 2.66
CA VAL A 88 -1.58 18.94 1.73
C VAL A 88 -0.37 19.77 2.12
N PHE A 89 0.81 19.25 1.81
CA PHE A 89 2.03 20.02 1.69
C PHE A 89 2.76 19.64 0.40
N SER A 90 3.34 20.63 -0.27
CA SER A 90 4.11 20.43 -1.50
C SER A 90 5.44 21.15 -1.38
N GLN A 91 6.52 20.38 -1.35
CA GLN A 91 7.87 20.94 -1.23
C GLN A 91 8.30 21.60 -2.55
N ASP A 92 8.83 22.79 -2.44
CA ASP A 92 9.27 23.61 -3.57
C ASP A 92 10.78 23.53 -3.75
N PHE A 93 11.22 22.69 -4.70
CA PHE A 93 12.63 22.52 -5.00
C PHE A 93 13.30 23.79 -5.52
N THR A 94 12.53 24.77 -6.04
CA THR A 94 13.06 26.06 -6.49
C THR A 94 13.56 26.92 -5.33
N VAL A 95 13.13 26.64 -4.09
CA VAL A 95 13.49 27.35 -2.88
C VAL A 95 14.44 26.51 -2.03
N PHE A 96 15.71 26.83 -2.00
CA PHE A 96 16.76 26.10 -1.26
C PHE A 96 16.78 24.59 -1.53
N GLY A 97 16.42 24.16 -2.76
CA GLY A 97 16.32 22.74 -3.09
C GLY A 97 15.24 21.98 -2.30
N GLY A 98 14.20 22.66 -1.85
CA GLY A 98 13.17 22.07 -1.00
C GLY A 98 13.67 21.61 0.37
N ALA A 99 14.87 22.05 0.80
CA ALA A 99 15.49 21.61 2.05
C ALA A 99 14.67 22.05 3.26
N LEU A 100 14.51 21.14 4.21
CA LEU A 100 13.70 21.37 5.40
C LEU A 100 14.44 22.22 6.42
N SER A 101 13.88 23.39 6.73
CA SER A 101 14.23 24.26 7.85
C SER A 101 13.31 24.01 9.05
N GLU A 102 13.59 24.62 10.18
CA GLU A 102 12.67 24.63 11.31
C GLU A 102 11.30 25.21 10.93
N ALA A 103 11.25 26.37 10.27
CA ALA A 103 10.00 27.00 9.83
C ALA A 103 9.25 26.17 8.77
N HIS A 104 9.96 25.56 7.83
CA HIS A 104 9.39 24.62 6.87
C HIS A 104 8.71 23.43 7.56
N ALA A 105 9.38 22.83 8.56
CA ALA A 105 8.82 21.74 9.36
C ALA A 105 7.59 22.18 10.16
N GLU A 106 7.62 23.37 10.79
CA GLU A 106 6.49 23.90 11.54
C GLU A 106 5.23 24.05 10.66
N LYS A 107 5.40 24.47 9.41
CA LYS A 107 4.29 24.55 8.44
C LYS A 107 3.68 23.17 8.16
N ILE A 108 4.51 22.17 7.92
CA ILE A 108 4.06 20.78 7.71
C ILE A 108 3.35 20.25 8.96
N CYS A 109 3.95 20.44 10.13
CA CYS A 109 3.38 20.01 11.41
C CYS A 109 2.00 20.64 11.66
N LYS A 110 1.84 21.92 11.34
CA LYS A 110 0.56 22.63 11.50
C LYS A 110 -0.57 22.01 10.67
N VAL A 111 -0.32 21.65 9.40
CA VAL A 111 -1.34 20.98 8.58
C VAL A 111 -1.61 19.58 9.07
N MET A 112 -0.60 18.82 9.51
CA MET A 112 -0.77 17.49 10.07
C MET A 112 -1.60 17.53 11.37
N ASP A 113 -1.28 18.44 12.27
CA ASP A 113 -2.03 18.62 13.53
C ASP A 113 -3.50 18.96 13.27
N GLN A 114 -3.76 19.81 12.28
CA GLN A 114 -5.13 20.18 11.93
C GLN A 114 -5.87 19.03 11.25
N ALA A 115 -5.21 18.29 10.35
CA ALA A 115 -5.76 17.11 9.72
C ALA A 115 -6.23 16.07 10.75
N MET A 116 -5.42 15.84 11.79
CA MET A 116 -5.79 14.93 12.89
C MET A 116 -6.97 15.43 13.71
N LYS A 117 -7.06 16.75 13.96
CA LYS A 117 -8.18 17.34 14.72
C LYS A 117 -9.52 17.20 14.00
N VAL A 118 -9.52 17.32 12.68
CA VAL A 118 -10.76 17.24 11.88
C VAL A 118 -11.02 15.86 11.28
N GLY A 119 -10.04 14.97 11.33
CA GLY A 119 -10.15 13.62 10.77
C GLY A 119 -10.13 13.61 9.24
N ALA A 120 -9.10 14.19 8.63
CA ALA A 120 -8.90 14.21 7.19
C ALA A 120 -7.50 13.69 6.80
N PRO A 121 -7.34 13.08 5.60
CA PRO A 121 -6.05 12.59 5.13
C PRO A 121 -5.02 13.71 4.95
N VAL A 122 -3.74 13.31 4.99
CA VAL A 122 -2.61 14.17 4.63
C VAL A 122 -1.92 13.59 3.39
N ILE A 123 -1.71 14.43 2.39
CA ILE A 123 -0.93 14.10 1.20
C ILE A 123 0.29 15.00 1.15
N GLY A 124 1.48 14.39 1.16
CA GLY A 124 2.76 15.07 0.95
C GLY A 124 3.25 14.89 -0.47
N LEU A 125 3.52 15.99 -1.16
CA LEU A 125 4.23 16.02 -2.43
C LEU A 125 5.69 16.36 -2.14
N ASN A 126 6.55 15.32 -2.16
CA ASN A 126 7.92 15.41 -1.66
C ASN A 126 8.90 15.70 -2.79
N ASP A 127 9.68 16.77 -2.65
CA ASP A 127 10.71 17.19 -3.58
C ASP A 127 11.78 17.98 -2.80
N SER A 128 12.72 17.28 -2.13
CA SER A 128 13.61 17.88 -1.14
C SER A 128 15.00 17.26 -1.16
N GLY A 129 16.01 18.10 -1.12
CA GLY A 129 17.39 17.68 -0.92
C GLY A 129 17.75 17.20 0.49
N GLY A 130 16.82 17.25 1.43
CA GLY A 130 17.04 16.84 2.82
C GLY A 130 17.06 17.98 3.82
N ALA A 131 17.88 17.88 4.87
CA ALA A 131 17.99 18.91 5.90
C ALA A 131 18.68 20.18 5.37
N ARG A 132 18.17 21.35 5.76
CA ARG A 132 18.83 22.63 5.47
C ARG A 132 20.04 22.78 6.38
N ILE A 133 21.23 22.52 5.85
CA ILE A 133 22.48 22.41 6.62
C ILE A 133 22.88 23.71 7.32
N GLN A 134 22.48 24.87 6.77
CA GLN A 134 22.73 26.18 7.35
C GLN A 134 22.03 26.39 8.71
N GLU A 135 20.99 25.63 8.98
CA GLU A 135 20.24 25.67 10.26
C GLU A 135 20.70 24.62 11.27
N GLY A 136 21.61 23.73 10.88
CA GLY A 136 22.19 22.75 11.78
C GLY A 136 21.13 21.85 12.45
N VAL A 137 21.22 21.71 13.77
CA VAL A 137 20.37 20.83 14.55
C VAL A 137 18.88 21.25 14.57
N ALA A 138 18.57 22.51 14.28
CA ALA A 138 17.19 22.99 14.20
C ALA A 138 16.42 22.30 13.06
N SER A 139 17.11 22.07 11.91
CA SER A 139 16.54 21.27 10.82
C SER A 139 16.28 19.82 11.22
N LEU A 140 17.18 19.19 11.99
CA LEU A 140 16.97 17.83 12.51
C LEU A 140 15.82 17.76 13.50
N GLY A 141 15.70 18.78 14.38
CA GLY A 141 14.55 18.92 15.27
C GLY A 141 13.24 19.01 14.50
N GLY A 142 13.22 19.79 13.41
CA GLY A 142 12.08 19.90 12.51
C GLY A 142 11.66 18.53 11.92
N TYR A 143 12.62 17.73 11.45
CA TYR A 143 12.32 16.36 11.00
C TYR A 143 11.70 15.51 12.11
N ALA A 144 12.27 15.53 13.31
CA ALA A 144 11.76 14.75 14.44
C ALA A 144 10.31 15.12 14.79
N GLU A 145 9.96 16.42 14.71
CA GLU A 145 8.58 16.90 14.92
C GLU A 145 7.61 16.35 13.86
N VAL A 146 8.04 16.26 12.59
CA VAL A 146 7.25 15.66 11.52
C VAL A 146 7.11 14.15 11.76
N PHE A 147 8.19 13.45 12.10
CA PHE A 147 8.17 12.00 12.36
C PHE A 147 7.22 11.63 13.50
N GLN A 148 7.25 12.40 14.58
CA GLN A 148 6.35 12.19 15.72
C GLN A 148 4.89 12.27 15.29
N ARG A 149 4.55 13.22 14.41
CA ARG A 149 3.18 13.36 13.88
C ARG A 149 2.82 12.24 12.92
N ASN A 150 3.75 11.76 12.07
CA ASN A 150 3.50 10.57 11.25
C ASN A 150 3.11 9.36 12.12
N VAL A 151 3.82 9.15 13.24
CA VAL A 151 3.52 8.04 14.16
C VAL A 151 2.16 8.22 14.82
N MET A 152 1.84 9.42 15.30
CA MET A 152 0.54 9.69 15.96
C MET A 152 -0.63 9.61 14.98
N ALA A 153 -0.43 9.97 13.72
CA ALA A 153 -1.45 9.90 12.68
C ALA A 153 -1.67 8.49 12.12
N SER A 154 -0.72 7.59 12.34
CA SER A 154 -0.78 6.22 11.82
C SER A 154 -2.01 5.46 12.34
N GLY A 155 -2.84 4.96 11.43
CA GLY A 155 -4.10 4.30 11.75
C GLY A 155 -5.22 5.24 12.21
N VAL A 156 -5.01 6.55 12.22
CA VAL A 156 -6.01 7.57 12.56
C VAL A 156 -6.56 8.25 11.31
N ILE A 157 -5.67 8.76 10.48
CA ILE A 157 -5.96 9.35 9.17
C ILE A 157 -5.05 8.73 8.11
N PRO A 158 -5.51 8.52 6.87
CA PRO A 158 -4.65 8.08 5.77
C PRO A 158 -3.54 9.10 5.50
N GLN A 159 -2.33 8.60 5.33
CA GLN A 159 -1.14 9.38 5.00
C GLN A 159 -0.55 8.88 3.69
N ILE A 160 -0.42 9.73 2.70
CA ILE A 160 0.07 9.38 1.37
C ILE A 160 1.26 10.27 1.02
N SER A 161 2.33 9.65 0.56
CA SER A 161 3.52 10.35 0.07
C SER A 161 3.66 10.12 -1.44
N MET A 162 3.75 11.21 -2.18
CA MET A 162 4.11 11.22 -3.60
C MET A 162 5.51 11.82 -3.73
N ILE A 163 6.47 11.03 -4.17
CA ILE A 163 7.85 11.46 -4.35
C ILE A 163 8.01 11.96 -5.77
N MET A 164 8.24 13.26 -5.93
CA MET A 164 8.24 13.95 -7.22
C MET A 164 9.58 14.61 -7.56
N GLY A 165 10.59 14.29 -6.80
CA GLY A 165 11.95 14.75 -6.99
C GLY A 165 12.90 14.05 -6.02
N PRO A 166 14.08 14.60 -5.74
CA PRO A 166 14.97 14.08 -4.72
C PRO A 166 14.26 13.96 -3.36
N CYS A 167 14.56 12.88 -2.66
CA CYS A 167 14.15 12.65 -1.28
C CYS A 167 15.29 11.88 -0.60
N ALA A 168 16.17 12.60 0.09
CA ALA A 168 17.44 12.06 0.57
C ALA A 168 17.66 12.30 2.07
N GLY A 169 18.41 11.41 2.69
CA GLY A 169 18.77 11.52 4.10
C GLY A 169 17.54 11.47 5.01
N GLY A 170 17.42 12.44 5.94
CA GLY A 170 16.28 12.54 6.83
C GLY A 170 14.91 12.61 6.14
N ALA A 171 14.87 13.12 4.92
CA ALA A 171 13.63 13.26 4.15
C ALA A 171 12.93 11.93 3.81
N VAL A 172 13.63 10.80 3.79
CA VAL A 172 13.05 9.50 3.44
C VAL A 172 12.23 8.86 4.55
N TYR A 173 12.48 9.21 5.81
CA TYR A 173 11.85 8.52 6.93
C TYR A 173 10.39 8.91 7.15
N SER A 174 10.02 10.17 6.89
CA SER A 174 8.61 10.58 6.94
C SER A 174 7.76 9.80 5.92
N PRO A 175 8.10 9.76 4.61
CA PRO A 175 7.41 8.90 3.66
C PRO A 175 7.37 7.43 4.06
N ALA A 176 8.47 6.88 4.59
CA ALA A 176 8.55 5.48 5.00
C ALA A 176 7.56 5.10 6.13
N MET A 177 7.12 6.08 6.92
CA MET A 177 6.12 5.91 7.97
C MET A 177 4.68 6.18 7.50
N THR A 178 4.49 6.71 6.30
CA THR A 178 3.16 6.91 5.72
C THR A 178 2.57 5.60 5.22
N ASP A 179 1.28 5.58 4.88
CA ASP A 179 0.59 4.37 4.49
C ASP A 179 0.95 3.92 3.08
N PHE A 180 1.11 4.86 2.14
CA PHE A 180 1.43 4.60 0.74
C PHE A 180 2.48 5.56 0.21
N ILE A 181 3.37 5.03 -0.64
CA ILE A 181 4.42 5.78 -1.30
C ILE A 181 4.30 5.58 -2.81
N PHE A 182 4.12 6.68 -3.53
CA PHE A 182 4.13 6.72 -4.98
C PHE A 182 5.33 7.53 -5.47
N MET A 183 5.90 7.14 -6.61
CA MET A 183 7.08 7.78 -7.18
C MET A 183 6.86 8.17 -8.63
N VAL A 184 7.70 9.07 -9.14
CA VAL A 184 7.81 9.39 -10.56
C VAL A 184 9.14 8.86 -11.08
N LYS A 185 9.10 8.05 -12.14
CA LYS A 185 10.28 7.45 -12.76
C LYS A 185 11.22 8.54 -13.30
N ASP A 186 12.51 8.27 -13.31
CA ASP A 186 13.58 9.10 -13.89
C ASP A 186 13.72 10.52 -13.31
N SER A 187 12.84 10.94 -12.42
CA SER A 187 12.87 12.29 -11.81
C SER A 187 12.79 12.28 -10.28
N SER A 188 12.39 11.19 -9.67
CA SER A 188 12.31 11.05 -8.21
C SER A 188 13.22 9.96 -7.67
N TYR A 189 13.81 10.22 -6.52
CA TYR A 189 14.76 9.30 -5.89
C TYR A 189 14.55 9.29 -4.38
N MET A 190 14.66 8.09 -3.78
CA MET A 190 14.70 7.91 -2.34
C MET A 190 15.94 7.12 -1.96
N PHE A 191 16.80 7.68 -1.10
CA PHE A 191 17.94 6.95 -0.55
C PHE A 191 18.41 7.59 0.76
N VAL A 192 19.01 6.80 1.62
CA VAL A 192 19.61 7.30 2.88
C VAL A 192 20.77 8.23 2.57
N THR A 193 21.63 7.83 1.62
CA THR A 193 22.74 8.62 1.10
C THR A 193 22.83 8.45 -0.41
N GLY A 194 23.20 9.52 -1.11
CA GLY A 194 23.31 9.51 -2.58
C GLY A 194 24.51 8.72 -3.11
N PRO A 195 24.57 8.53 -4.45
CA PRO A 195 25.61 7.73 -5.12
C PRO A 195 27.05 8.12 -4.79
N GLU A 196 27.32 9.41 -4.55
CA GLU A 196 28.66 9.89 -4.21
C GLU A 196 29.16 9.35 -2.86
N VAL A 197 28.29 9.32 -1.85
CA VAL A 197 28.62 8.77 -0.55
C VAL A 197 28.76 7.25 -0.65
N VAL A 198 27.88 6.57 -1.38
CA VAL A 198 27.96 5.13 -1.64
C VAL A 198 29.32 4.79 -2.27
N ARG A 199 29.74 5.50 -3.32
CA ARG A 199 31.04 5.31 -3.95
C ARG A 199 32.22 5.51 -2.99
N THR A 200 32.13 6.52 -2.12
CA THR A 200 33.20 6.82 -1.17
C THR A 200 33.33 5.77 -0.07
N VAL A 201 32.20 5.25 0.41
CA VAL A 201 32.15 4.37 1.60
C VAL A 201 32.22 2.89 1.22
N THR A 202 31.45 2.47 0.20
CA THR A 202 31.33 1.05 -0.20
C THR A 202 32.09 0.72 -1.47
N HIS A 203 32.59 1.73 -2.19
CA HIS A 203 33.29 1.62 -3.48
C HIS A 203 32.38 1.06 -4.60
N GLU A 204 31.05 1.13 -4.43
CA GLU A 204 30.09 0.78 -5.47
C GLU A 204 29.86 1.98 -6.40
N GLU A 205 29.86 1.72 -7.71
CA GLU A 205 29.45 2.69 -8.71
C GLU A 205 28.00 2.45 -9.10
N VAL A 206 27.12 3.39 -8.79
CA VAL A 206 25.69 3.30 -8.99
C VAL A 206 25.11 4.66 -9.38
N THR A 207 24.13 4.66 -10.29
CA THR A 207 23.38 5.89 -10.59
C THR A 207 22.33 6.18 -9.53
N ALA A 208 21.81 7.41 -9.49
CA ALA A 208 20.71 7.75 -8.57
C ALA A 208 19.45 6.93 -8.87
N GLU A 209 19.14 6.67 -10.15
CA GLU A 209 18.00 5.84 -10.56
C GLU A 209 18.17 4.38 -10.13
N ASP A 210 19.37 3.80 -10.32
CA ASP A 210 19.62 2.41 -9.93
C ASP A 210 19.63 2.20 -8.41
N LEU A 211 20.11 3.22 -7.66
CA LEU A 211 20.19 3.17 -6.20
C LEU A 211 18.83 3.35 -5.55
N GLY A 212 18.05 4.33 -5.99
CA GLY A 212 16.83 4.70 -5.31
C GLY A 212 15.75 5.33 -6.20
N GLY A 213 15.75 5.05 -7.49
CA GLY A 213 14.69 5.49 -8.40
C GLY A 213 13.40 4.71 -8.25
N GLY A 214 12.38 5.14 -8.98
CA GLY A 214 11.05 4.54 -8.93
C GLY A 214 11.05 3.05 -9.22
N ILE A 215 11.80 2.59 -10.23
CA ILE A 215 11.91 1.17 -10.58
C ILE A 215 12.62 0.38 -9.48
N ALA A 216 13.70 0.91 -8.89
CA ALA A 216 14.41 0.24 -7.81
C ALA A 216 13.49 -0.01 -6.61
N HIS A 217 12.69 0.97 -6.23
CA HIS A 217 11.81 0.86 -5.07
C HIS A 217 10.50 0.11 -5.32
N THR A 218 10.02 0.05 -6.56
CA THR A 218 8.83 -0.76 -6.91
C THR A 218 9.14 -2.20 -7.25
N THR A 219 10.40 -2.58 -7.52
CA THR A 219 10.76 -3.95 -7.93
C THR A 219 11.70 -4.67 -6.97
N LYS A 220 12.65 -3.95 -6.37
CA LYS A 220 13.71 -4.55 -5.54
C LYS A 220 13.44 -4.42 -4.04
N SER A 221 13.16 -3.22 -3.56
CA SER A 221 13.01 -2.95 -2.13
C SER A 221 11.56 -3.05 -1.62
N GLY A 222 10.57 -2.81 -2.47
CA GLY A 222 9.17 -2.72 -2.08
C GLY A 222 8.82 -1.51 -1.23
N VAL A 223 9.68 -0.49 -1.18
CA VAL A 223 9.44 0.77 -0.46
C VAL A 223 8.33 1.57 -1.12
N ALA A 224 8.30 1.63 -2.45
CA ALA A 224 7.25 2.32 -3.19
C ALA A 224 6.18 1.33 -3.67
N ASP A 225 4.92 1.78 -3.60
CA ASP A 225 3.78 1.00 -4.05
C ASP A 225 3.58 1.05 -5.56
N LEU A 226 3.79 2.23 -6.16
CA LEU A 226 3.67 2.47 -7.61
C LEU A 226 4.68 3.52 -8.06
N ALA A 227 5.04 3.47 -9.36
CA ALA A 227 5.82 4.51 -10.02
C ALA A 227 5.20 4.84 -11.38
N PHE A 228 5.14 6.13 -11.72
CA PHE A 228 4.48 6.68 -12.89
C PHE A 228 5.49 7.38 -13.80
N ASP A 229 5.13 7.58 -15.06
CA ASP A 229 6.05 8.10 -16.06
C ASP A 229 6.29 9.61 -15.95
N ASN A 230 5.34 10.36 -15.37
CA ASN A 230 5.46 11.81 -15.19
C ASN A 230 4.57 12.32 -14.04
N ASP A 231 4.76 13.60 -13.67
CA ASP A 231 4.04 14.27 -12.59
C ASP A 231 2.51 14.26 -12.82
N VAL A 232 2.07 14.47 -14.06
CA VAL A 232 0.63 14.55 -14.38
C VAL A 232 -0.05 13.21 -14.18
N GLU A 233 0.52 12.14 -14.73
CA GLU A 233 -0.01 10.78 -14.56
C GLU A 233 -0.04 10.39 -13.08
N ALA A 234 1.05 10.67 -12.35
CA ALA A 234 1.15 10.38 -10.92
C ALA A 234 0.02 11.05 -10.12
N ILE A 235 -0.24 12.32 -10.38
CA ILE A 235 -1.30 13.08 -9.67
C ILE A 235 -2.69 12.58 -10.05
N LEU A 236 -2.96 12.28 -11.32
CA LEU A 236 -4.25 11.75 -11.76
C LEU A 236 -4.52 10.36 -11.14
N MET A 237 -3.50 9.52 -11.06
CA MET A 237 -3.62 8.21 -10.41
C MET A 237 -3.77 8.34 -8.88
N LEU A 238 -3.13 9.32 -8.26
CA LEU A 238 -3.35 9.63 -6.85
C LEU A 238 -4.78 10.07 -6.57
N ARG A 239 -5.37 10.92 -7.41
CA ARG A 239 -6.79 11.31 -7.32
C ARG A 239 -7.73 10.11 -7.45
N ARG A 240 -7.44 9.18 -8.38
CA ARG A 240 -8.18 7.92 -8.52
C ARG A 240 -8.05 7.05 -7.27
N PHE A 241 -6.84 6.89 -6.75
CA PHE A 241 -6.56 6.11 -5.56
C PHE A 241 -7.29 6.65 -4.32
N PHE A 242 -7.32 7.96 -4.14
CA PHE A 242 -7.99 8.62 -3.02
C PHE A 242 -9.48 8.25 -2.88
N ASN A 243 -10.15 7.93 -3.99
CA ASN A 243 -11.56 7.53 -4.00
C ASN A 243 -11.84 6.18 -3.32
N TYR A 244 -10.82 5.36 -3.10
CA TYR A 244 -10.98 4.09 -2.38
C TYR A 244 -10.89 4.24 -0.86
N LEU A 245 -10.41 5.38 -0.36
CA LEU A 245 -10.06 5.55 1.05
C LEU A 245 -11.16 6.31 1.81
N PRO A 246 -11.40 5.95 3.10
CA PRO A 246 -12.15 6.82 4.00
C PRO A 246 -11.31 8.06 4.38
N LEU A 247 -11.93 9.07 4.96
CA LEU A 247 -11.20 10.25 5.45
C LEU A 247 -10.43 9.98 6.75
N ASN A 248 -10.93 9.06 7.57
CA ASN A 248 -10.32 8.70 8.86
C ASN A 248 -10.79 7.31 9.33
N ASN A 249 -10.29 6.87 10.46
CA ASN A 249 -10.59 5.55 11.03
C ASN A 249 -11.99 5.40 11.66
N LYS A 250 -12.79 6.47 11.72
CA LYS A 250 -14.17 6.44 12.21
C LYS A 250 -15.21 6.37 11.10
N GLU A 251 -14.79 6.59 9.86
CA GLU A 251 -15.64 6.59 8.68
C GLU A 251 -15.39 5.36 7.82
N LYS A 252 -16.36 5.07 6.97
CA LYS A 252 -16.21 4.11 5.87
C LYS A 252 -15.82 4.84 4.59
N ALA A 253 -15.17 4.16 3.67
CA ALA A 253 -14.88 4.68 2.34
C ALA A 253 -16.19 5.06 1.61
N PRO A 254 -16.16 6.04 0.68
CA PRO A 254 -17.35 6.47 -0.04
C PRO A 254 -17.88 5.33 -0.91
N VAL A 255 -19.20 5.19 -0.92
CA VAL A 255 -19.88 4.25 -1.82
C VAL A 255 -19.95 4.85 -3.23
N ARG A 256 -19.45 4.12 -4.22
CA ARG A 256 -19.57 4.48 -5.62
C ARG A 256 -20.62 3.56 -6.27
N PRO A 257 -21.77 4.08 -6.67
CA PRO A 257 -22.76 3.26 -7.36
C PRO A 257 -22.18 2.57 -8.59
N SER A 258 -22.43 1.28 -8.72
CA SER A 258 -22.04 0.46 -9.86
C SER A 258 -23.31 -0.07 -10.53
N GLY A 259 -23.28 -0.18 -11.87
CA GLY A 259 -24.30 -0.87 -12.63
C GLY A 259 -24.11 -2.39 -12.69
N ASP A 260 -23.02 -2.92 -12.10
CA ASP A 260 -22.70 -4.34 -12.11
C ASP A 260 -23.51 -5.10 -11.05
N PRO A 261 -24.44 -5.99 -11.44
CA PRO A 261 -25.35 -6.63 -10.50
C PRO A 261 -24.60 -7.50 -9.47
N ALA A 262 -24.96 -7.41 -8.19
CA ALA A 262 -24.44 -8.28 -7.13
C ALA A 262 -24.76 -9.77 -7.40
N GLU A 263 -25.91 -10.05 -8.00
CA GLU A 263 -26.39 -11.41 -8.28
C GLU A 263 -25.87 -11.99 -9.60
N ARG A 264 -24.98 -11.28 -10.30
CA ARG A 264 -24.38 -11.73 -11.57
C ARG A 264 -23.65 -13.06 -11.39
N LEU A 265 -23.93 -14.00 -12.26
CA LEU A 265 -23.20 -15.27 -12.40
C LEU A 265 -22.18 -15.14 -13.53
N ASP A 266 -21.02 -15.75 -13.37
CA ASP A 266 -19.97 -15.75 -14.41
C ASP A 266 -19.49 -17.18 -14.68
N HIS A 267 -20.10 -17.84 -15.67
CA HIS A 267 -19.79 -19.21 -16.04
C HIS A 267 -18.40 -19.41 -16.65
N SER A 268 -17.70 -18.33 -17.00
CA SER A 268 -16.29 -18.43 -17.42
C SER A 268 -15.36 -18.81 -16.28
N LEU A 269 -15.81 -18.66 -15.04
CA LEU A 269 -15.07 -19.12 -13.86
C LEU A 269 -15.08 -20.64 -13.69
N ASP A 270 -16.04 -21.34 -14.25
CA ASP A 270 -16.17 -22.80 -14.14
C ASP A 270 -14.99 -23.55 -14.80
N THR A 271 -14.29 -22.87 -15.71
CA THR A 271 -13.11 -23.42 -16.43
C THR A 271 -11.82 -22.64 -16.21
N LEU A 272 -11.81 -21.68 -15.28
CA LEU A 272 -10.65 -20.83 -15.02
C LEU A 272 -9.48 -21.62 -14.43
N VAL A 273 -9.76 -22.50 -13.49
CA VAL A 273 -8.75 -23.34 -12.85
C VAL A 273 -8.55 -24.61 -13.68
N PRO A 274 -7.33 -24.87 -14.19
CA PRO A 274 -7.05 -26.08 -14.95
C PRO A 274 -7.25 -27.37 -14.15
N ASP A 275 -7.67 -28.44 -14.83
CA ASP A 275 -7.79 -29.77 -14.22
C ASP A 275 -6.44 -30.31 -13.75
N ASN A 276 -5.35 -29.97 -14.45
CA ASN A 276 -4.01 -30.31 -14.03
C ASN A 276 -3.57 -29.43 -12.85
N PRO A 277 -3.36 -29.99 -11.65
CA PRO A 277 -3.02 -29.21 -10.46
C PRO A 277 -1.64 -28.51 -10.53
N ASN A 278 -0.81 -28.88 -11.50
CA ASN A 278 0.50 -28.27 -11.72
C ASN A 278 0.49 -27.18 -12.81
N GLN A 279 -0.62 -27.02 -13.51
CA GLN A 279 -0.77 -25.96 -14.50
C GLN A 279 -1.21 -24.67 -13.80
N PRO A 280 -0.43 -23.57 -13.90
CA PRO A 280 -0.78 -22.29 -13.30
C PRO A 280 -1.91 -21.61 -14.08
N TYR A 281 -2.60 -20.69 -13.42
CA TYR A 281 -3.57 -19.76 -14.01
C TYR A 281 -3.38 -18.37 -13.38
N ASP A 282 -3.94 -17.35 -14.02
CA ASP A 282 -3.84 -15.97 -13.55
C ASP A 282 -4.96 -15.65 -12.57
N MET A 283 -4.61 -15.49 -11.29
CA MET A 283 -5.58 -15.12 -10.26
C MET A 283 -6.18 -13.72 -10.49
N LYS A 284 -5.50 -12.84 -11.21
CA LYS A 284 -6.04 -11.53 -11.56
C LYS A 284 -7.27 -11.63 -12.46
N GLU A 285 -7.35 -12.66 -13.29
CA GLU A 285 -8.53 -12.92 -14.10
C GLU A 285 -9.77 -13.17 -13.22
N LEU A 286 -9.61 -13.97 -12.14
CA LEU A 286 -10.67 -14.17 -11.17
C LEU A 286 -11.07 -12.85 -10.50
N ILE A 287 -10.09 -12.07 -10.05
CA ILE A 287 -10.35 -10.79 -9.38
C ILE A 287 -11.19 -9.88 -10.29
N LEU A 288 -10.77 -9.68 -11.54
CA LEU A 288 -11.45 -8.80 -12.49
C LEU A 288 -12.87 -9.27 -12.84
N LYS A 289 -13.13 -10.58 -12.84
CA LYS A 289 -14.46 -11.14 -13.09
C LYS A 289 -15.41 -11.03 -11.89
N VAL A 290 -14.88 -10.88 -10.70
CA VAL A 290 -15.66 -10.86 -9.44
C VAL A 290 -15.99 -9.45 -8.98
N VAL A 291 -15.04 -8.51 -9.10
CA VAL A 291 -15.20 -7.13 -8.61
C VAL A 291 -16.12 -6.29 -9.51
N ASP A 292 -16.65 -5.20 -8.96
CA ASP A 292 -17.50 -4.28 -9.69
C ASP A 292 -16.79 -3.73 -10.93
N ASP A 293 -17.45 -3.82 -12.09
CA ASP A 293 -16.99 -3.27 -13.38
C ASP A 293 -15.59 -3.76 -13.82
N GLY A 294 -15.05 -4.81 -13.20
CA GLY A 294 -13.66 -5.25 -13.41
C GLY A 294 -12.63 -4.21 -12.97
N ASP A 295 -12.99 -3.26 -12.11
CA ASP A 295 -12.12 -2.17 -11.67
C ASP A 295 -11.30 -2.59 -10.43
N PHE A 296 -10.00 -2.82 -10.65
CA PHE A 296 -9.06 -3.23 -9.61
C PHE A 296 -7.84 -2.31 -9.58
N PHE A 297 -7.59 -1.67 -8.46
CA PHE A 297 -6.41 -0.84 -8.24
C PHE A 297 -5.35 -1.66 -7.51
N GLU A 298 -4.47 -2.29 -8.28
CA GLU A 298 -3.38 -3.13 -7.73
C GLU A 298 -2.27 -2.27 -7.13
N LEU A 299 -1.79 -2.64 -5.95
CA LEU A 299 -0.64 -2.06 -5.28
C LEU A 299 0.56 -3.00 -5.39
N GLN A 300 1.76 -2.44 -5.56
CA GLN A 300 3.00 -3.20 -5.70
C GLN A 300 2.94 -4.32 -6.76
N PRO A 301 2.44 -4.04 -7.98
CA PRO A 301 2.28 -5.06 -9.01
C PRO A 301 3.61 -5.69 -9.46
N GLU A 302 4.72 -4.96 -9.29
CA GLU A 302 6.06 -5.39 -9.69
C GLU A 302 6.90 -5.96 -8.53
N TYR A 303 6.39 -5.91 -7.29
CA TYR A 303 7.07 -6.44 -6.10
C TYR A 303 6.31 -7.62 -5.51
N ALA A 304 7.03 -8.67 -5.11
CA ALA A 304 6.44 -9.88 -4.53
C ALA A 304 5.21 -10.34 -5.33
N LYS A 305 5.39 -10.61 -6.61
CA LYS A 305 4.31 -10.91 -7.58
C LYS A 305 3.55 -12.21 -7.29
N ASN A 306 4.07 -13.06 -6.42
CA ASN A 306 3.43 -14.27 -5.92
C ASN A 306 2.23 -13.98 -5.00
N ILE A 307 2.04 -12.73 -4.57
CA ILE A 307 0.84 -12.25 -3.90
C ILE A 307 0.35 -10.95 -4.54
N VAL A 308 -0.96 -10.85 -4.71
CA VAL A 308 -1.65 -9.68 -5.27
C VAL A 308 -2.40 -8.98 -4.15
N VAL A 309 -2.21 -7.68 -4.02
CA VAL A 309 -2.97 -6.83 -3.09
C VAL A 309 -3.45 -5.58 -3.81
N GLY A 310 -4.61 -5.08 -3.43
CA GLY A 310 -5.15 -3.85 -4.00
C GLY A 310 -6.58 -3.58 -3.57
N PHE A 311 -7.13 -2.47 -4.06
CA PHE A 311 -8.49 -2.05 -3.78
C PHE A 311 -9.40 -2.29 -4.98
N ALA A 312 -10.59 -2.78 -4.69
CA ALA A 312 -11.69 -2.88 -5.63
C ALA A 312 -12.98 -2.40 -4.97
N ARG A 313 -14.10 -2.59 -5.65
CA ARG A 313 -15.42 -2.37 -5.05
C ARG A 313 -16.29 -3.61 -5.21
N MET A 314 -17.11 -3.84 -4.19
CA MET A 314 -18.17 -4.84 -4.21
C MET A 314 -19.48 -4.12 -3.82
N GLU A 315 -20.46 -4.08 -4.74
CA GLU A 315 -21.68 -3.29 -4.58
C GLU A 315 -21.39 -1.80 -4.24
N GLY A 316 -20.40 -1.24 -4.90
CA GLY A 316 -19.97 0.15 -4.73
C GLY A 316 -19.10 0.41 -3.50
N GLN A 317 -18.94 -0.53 -2.59
CA GLN A 317 -18.14 -0.37 -1.38
C GLN A 317 -16.68 -0.78 -1.60
N THR A 318 -15.75 0.04 -1.14
CA THR A 318 -14.33 -0.29 -1.19
C THR A 318 -14.05 -1.57 -0.41
N THR A 319 -13.33 -2.48 -1.05
CA THR A 319 -12.93 -3.78 -0.53
C THR A 319 -11.46 -4.01 -0.82
N GLY A 320 -10.70 -4.43 0.18
CA GLY A 320 -9.33 -4.88 0.01
C GLY A 320 -9.30 -6.30 -0.55
N ILE A 321 -8.49 -6.52 -1.57
CA ILE A 321 -8.28 -7.83 -2.18
C ILE A 321 -6.88 -8.31 -1.82
N VAL A 322 -6.79 -9.55 -1.33
CA VAL A 322 -5.52 -10.27 -1.12
C VAL A 322 -5.62 -11.61 -1.83
N ALA A 323 -4.69 -11.94 -2.70
CA ALA A 323 -4.77 -13.18 -3.46
C ALA A 323 -3.39 -13.79 -3.70
N ASN A 324 -3.27 -15.11 -3.62
CA ASN A 324 -2.08 -15.81 -4.11
C ASN A 324 -2.07 -15.77 -5.65
N GLN A 325 -0.87 -15.64 -6.25
CA GLN A 325 -0.72 -15.67 -7.71
C GLN A 325 0.00 -16.95 -8.14
N PRO A 326 -0.74 -17.95 -8.64
CA PRO A 326 -0.16 -19.25 -9.04
C PRO A 326 0.87 -19.15 -10.16
N LEU A 327 0.81 -18.10 -10.98
CA LEU A 327 1.79 -17.86 -12.06
C LEU A 327 3.20 -17.60 -11.53
N VAL A 328 3.34 -17.17 -10.28
CA VAL A 328 4.63 -16.80 -9.69
C VAL A 328 4.87 -17.64 -8.45
N LEU A 329 5.97 -18.39 -8.43
CA LEU A 329 6.34 -19.27 -7.32
C LEU A 329 5.20 -20.22 -6.90
N ALA A 330 4.34 -20.63 -7.85
CA ALA A 330 3.15 -21.44 -7.62
C ALA A 330 2.20 -20.88 -6.53
N GLY A 331 2.29 -19.60 -6.23
CA GLY A 331 1.53 -18.97 -5.15
C GLY A 331 2.09 -19.16 -3.74
N CYS A 332 3.28 -19.72 -3.57
CA CYS A 332 3.93 -19.87 -2.27
C CYS A 332 4.10 -18.54 -1.58
N LEU A 333 3.98 -18.55 -0.24
CA LEU A 333 4.34 -17.40 0.59
C LEU A 333 5.84 -17.40 0.87
N ASP A 334 6.48 -16.28 0.59
CA ASP A 334 7.87 -15.99 0.95
C ASP A 334 7.97 -14.78 1.89
N ILE A 335 9.17 -14.36 2.23
CA ILE A 335 9.40 -13.21 3.11
C ILE A 335 8.72 -11.96 2.55
N ARG A 336 8.93 -11.66 1.26
CA ARG A 336 8.45 -10.43 0.63
C ARG A 336 6.92 -10.40 0.53
N SER A 337 6.31 -11.49 0.09
CA SER A 337 4.84 -11.60 -0.02
C SER A 337 4.16 -11.54 1.34
N SER A 338 4.78 -12.13 2.36
CA SER A 338 4.25 -12.07 3.74
C SER A 338 4.24 -10.65 4.30
N ILE A 339 5.31 -9.88 4.07
CA ILE A 339 5.39 -8.47 4.50
C ILE A 339 4.40 -7.60 3.72
N LYS A 340 4.36 -7.75 2.39
CA LYS A 340 3.44 -7.01 1.50
C LYS A 340 1.98 -7.20 1.93
N ALA A 341 1.54 -8.45 2.07
CA ALA A 341 0.17 -8.75 2.45
C ALA A 341 -0.15 -8.32 3.90
N ALA A 342 0.76 -8.52 4.84
CA ALA A 342 0.56 -8.11 6.23
C ALA A 342 0.35 -6.60 6.36
N ARG A 343 1.16 -5.80 5.68
CA ARG A 343 1.03 -4.34 5.67
C ARG A 343 -0.31 -3.91 5.09
N PHE A 344 -0.73 -4.51 4.00
CA PHE A 344 -2.01 -4.22 3.34
C PHE A 344 -3.22 -4.59 4.21
N VAL A 345 -3.24 -5.78 4.80
CA VAL A 345 -4.32 -6.21 5.71
C VAL A 345 -4.44 -5.29 6.91
N ARG A 346 -3.31 -4.87 7.50
CA ARG A 346 -3.32 -3.93 8.63
C ARG A 346 -3.86 -2.56 8.25
N PHE A 347 -3.55 -2.06 7.05
CA PHE A 347 -4.15 -0.83 6.54
C PHE A 347 -5.67 -0.96 6.41
N CYS A 348 -6.14 -2.03 5.78
CA CYS A 348 -7.58 -2.28 5.63
C CYS A 348 -8.29 -2.32 6.99
N ASP A 349 -7.70 -3.01 7.97
CA ASP A 349 -8.26 -3.08 9.33
C ASP A 349 -8.30 -1.72 10.03
N ALA A 350 -7.22 -0.94 9.92
CA ALA A 350 -7.15 0.40 10.52
C ALA A 350 -8.22 1.35 9.97
N PHE A 351 -8.63 1.17 8.72
CA PHE A 351 -9.52 2.10 8.01
C PHE A 351 -10.88 1.50 7.60
N ASN A 352 -11.35 0.48 8.31
CA ASN A 352 -12.69 -0.10 8.17
C ASN A 352 -12.98 -0.65 6.76
N ILE A 353 -11.97 -1.13 6.06
CA ILE A 353 -12.10 -1.71 4.73
C ILE A 353 -12.19 -3.23 4.85
N PRO A 354 -13.30 -3.86 4.43
CA PRO A 354 -13.43 -5.31 4.43
C PRO A 354 -12.39 -5.96 3.51
N VAL A 355 -11.98 -7.19 3.83
CA VAL A 355 -10.97 -7.92 3.08
C VAL A 355 -11.58 -9.18 2.47
N VAL A 356 -11.39 -9.34 1.17
CA VAL A 356 -11.66 -10.57 0.42
C VAL A 356 -10.34 -11.23 0.06
N THR A 357 -10.21 -12.51 0.40
CA THR A 357 -8.98 -13.28 0.17
C THR A 357 -9.26 -14.43 -0.78
N PHE A 358 -8.49 -14.52 -1.87
CA PHE A 358 -8.50 -15.64 -2.81
C PHE A 358 -7.27 -16.51 -2.58
N VAL A 359 -7.47 -17.80 -2.31
CA VAL A 359 -6.41 -18.70 -1.85
C VAL A 359 -6.13 -19.79 -2.87
N ASP A 360 -4.88 -19.83 -3.33
CA ASP A 360 -4.26 -20.98 -3.99
C ASP A 360 -2.78 -21.01 -3.57
N VAL A 361 -2.51 -21.68 -2.45
CA VAL A 361 -1.20 -21.65 -1.78
C VAL A 361 -0.72 -23.05 -1.41
N PRO A 362 0.42 -23.52 -1.97
CA PRO A 362 0.98 -24.83 -1.63
C PRO A 362 1.77 -24.84 -0.32
N GLY A 363 2.11 -23.69 0.24
CA GLY A 363 2.87 -23.56 1.48
C GLY A 363 3.71 -22.30 1.54
N PHE A 364 4.56 -22.23 2.56
CA PHE A 364 5.65 -21.26 2.61
C PHE A 364 6.82 -21.74 1.76
N MET A 365 7.56 -20.80 1.16
CA MET A 365 8.71 -21.08 0.32
C MET A 365 9.83 -21.71 1.16
N PRO A 366 10.29 -22.93 0.84
CA PRO A 366 11.40 -23.57 1.51
C PRO A 366 12.76 -23.05 1.02
N GLY A 367 13.81 -23.34 1.78
CA GLY A 367 15.19 -23.12 1.38
C GLY A 367 15.97 -22.22 2.34
N THR A 368 17.29 -22.35 2.30
CA THR A 368 18.20 -21.66 3.21
C THR A 368 18.10 -20.14 3.13
N SER A 369 17.88 -19.59 1.92
CA SER A 369 17.70 -18.13 1.75
C SER A 369 16.49 -17.59 2.50
N GLN A 370 15.40 -18.36 2.54
CA GLN A 370 14.18 -17.99 3.28
C GLN A 370 14.38 -18.21 4.79
N GLU A 371 14.93 -19.36 5.20
CA GLU A 371 15.18 -19.64 6.60
C GLU A 371 16.17 -18.63 7.23
N PHE A 372 17.30 -18.37 6.57
CA PHE A 372 18.29 -17.41 7.05
C PHE A 372 17.81 -15.95 6.94
N GLY A 373 16.93 -15.66 5.98
CA GLY A 373 16.25 -14.37 5.86
C GLY A 373 15.14 -14.15 6.89
N GLY A 374 14.78 -15.17 7.68
CA GLY A 374 13.79 -15.06 8.75
C GLY A 374 12.34 -15.28 8.32
N ILE A 375 12.09 -16.20 7.38
CA ILE A 375 10.73 -16.51 6.88
C ILE A 375 9.75 -16.81 8.03
N ILE A 376 10.20 -17.47 9.10
CA ILE A 376 9.38 -17.78 10.27
C ILE A 376 8.83 -16.50 10.88
N LYS A 377 9.70 -15.51 11.12
CA LYS A 377 9.31 -14.22 11.70
C LYS A 377 8.47 -13.39 10.74
N HIS A 378 8.84 -13.35 9.47
CA HIS A 378 8.12 -12.59 8.46
C HIS A 378 6.78 -13.21 8.08
N GLY A 379 6.70 -14.54 8.01
CA GLY A 379 5.44 -15.25 7.84
C GLY A 379 4.46 -15.04 8.99
N ALA A 380 5.00 -14.96 10.22
CA ALA A 380 4.22 -14.66 11.41
C ALA A 380 3.58 -13.26 11.38
N LYS A 381 4.14 -12.30 10.63
CA LYS A 381 3.52 -10.96 10.45
C LYS A 381 2.17 -11.06 9.74
N LEU A 382 2.06 -11.89 8.71
CA LEU A 382 0.81 -12.07 7.98
C LEU A 382 -0.24 -12.80 8.83
N LEU A 383 0.18 -13.83 9.56
CA LEU A 383 -0.67 -14.52 10.54
C LEU A 383 -1.19 -13.54 11.59
N PHE A 384 -0.31 -12.72 12.16
CA PHE A 384 -0.67 -11.71 13.13
C PHE A 384 -1.67 -10.70 12.57
N ALA A 385 -1.43 -10.18 11.36
CA ALA A 385 -2.29 -9.21 10.71
C ALA A 385 -3.72 -9.75 10.51
N TYR A 386 -3.89 -10.95 10.01
CA TYR A 386 -5.20 -11.57 9.84
C TYR A 386 -5.90 -11.91 11.15
N ALA A 387 -5.15 -12.41 12.14
CA ALA A 387 -5.73 -12.75 13.44
C ALA A 387 -6.17 -11.51 14.22
N GLU A 388 -5.44 -10.41 14.12
CA GLU A 388 -5.77 -9.13 14.76
C GLU A 388 -6.92 -8.40 14.06
N CYS A 389 -7.06 -8.60 12.77
CA CYS A 389 -8.00 -7.89 11.89
C CYS A 389 -9.46 -8.07 12.33
N THR A 390 -10.15 -6.96 12.54
CA THR A 390 -11.53 -6.90 13.04
C THR A 390 -12.59 -6.62 11.96
N VAL A 391 -12.17 -6.13 10.78
CA VAL A 391 -13.08 -5.88 9.66
C VAL A 391 -13.68 -7.17 9.10
N PRO A 392 -14.77 -7.11 8.32
CA PRO A 392 -15.29 -8.26 7.61
C PRO A 392 -14.21 -8.97 6.78
N LYS A 393 -14.14 -10.30 6.91
CA LYS A 393 -13.21 -11.15 6.16
C LYS A 393 -13.96 -12.27 5.46
N VAL A 394 -13.90 -12.26 4.13
CA VAL A 394 -14.47 -13.31 3.28
C VAL A 394 -13.34 -13.99 2.52
N THR A 395 -13.30 -15.32 2.59
CA THR A 395 -12.22 -16.10 1.99
C THR A 395 -12.79 -17.10 0.99
N LEU A 396 -12.15 -17.24 -0.16
CA LEU A 396 -12.45 -18.28 -1.14
C LEU A 396 -11.18 -19.07 -1.44
N ILE A 397 -11.23 -20.37 -1.21
CA ILE A 397 -10.16 -21.31 -1.61
C ILE A 397 -10.51 -21.83 -3.00
N THR A 398 -9.68 -21.44 -3.98
CA THR A 398 -9.91 -21.79 -5.40
C THR A 398 -9.29 -23.14 -5.78
N ARG A 399 -8.15 -23.50 -5.19
CA ARG A 399 -7.47 -24.77 -5.47
C ARG A 399 -6.71 -25.27 -4.24
N LYS A 400 -5.44 -24.93 -4.08
CA LYS A 400 -4.59 -25.45 -3.00
C LYS A 400 -4.68 -24.58 -1.74
N ALA A 401 -4.70 -25.22 -0.59
CA ALA A 401 -4.55 -24.60 0.71
C ALA A 401 -3.86 -25.57 1.66
N TYR A 402 -2.50 -25.55 1.69
CA TYR A 402 -1.70 -26.56 2.37
C TYR A 402 -0.96 -26.02 3.58
N GLY A 403 -0.92 -26.82 4.63
CA GLY A 403 -0.11 -26.61 5.82
C GLY A 403 -0.40 -25.29 6.53
N GLY A 404 0.61 -24.69 7.14
CA GLY A 404 0.48 -23.41 7.84
C GLY A 404 0.05 -22.25 6.95
N ALA A 405 0.28 -22.33 5.64
CA ALA A 405 -0.20 -21.31 4.71
C ALA A 405 -1.74 -21.31 4.56
N TYR A 406 -2.38 -22.47 4.69
CA TYR A 406 -3.84 -22.54 4.83
C TYR A 406 -4.33 -21.72 6.01
N ASP A 407 -3.68 -21.88 7.18
CA ASP A 407 -4.06 -21.11 8.37
C ASP A 407 -3.90 -19.63 8.15
N VAL A 408 -2.73 -19.22 7.63
CA VAL A 408 -2.33 -17.81 7.49
C VAL A 408 -3.20 -17.04 6.51
N MET A 409 -3.64 -17.66 5.40
CA MET A 409 -4.44 -17.00 4.36
C MET A 409 -5.93 -16.84 4.76
N SER A 410 -6.18 -16.14 5.85
CA SER A 410 -7.53 -15.77 6.32
C SER A 410 -8.43 -16.97 6.58
N SER A 411 -7.89 -18.02 7.22
CA SER A 411 -8.67 -19.19 7.58
C SER A 411 -9.78 -18.89 8.59
N LYS A 412 -10.76 -19.78 8.67
CA LYS A 412 -11.82 -19.75 9.69
C LYS A 412 -11.21 -19.69 11.10
N HIS A 413 -10.12 -20.39 11.33
CA HIS A 413 -9.43 -20.48 12.61
C HIS A 413 -8.78 -19.17 13.04
N LEU A 414 -8.39 -18.31 12.09
CA LEU A 414 -7.87 -16.96 12.35
C LEU A 414 -8.98 -15.90 12.26
N ARG A 415 -10.17 -16.23 12.76
CA ARG A 415 -11.31 -15.31 12.82
C ARG A 415 -11.85 -14.89 11.44
N GLY A 416 -11.69 -15.75 10.40
CA GLY A 416 -12.37 -15.58 9.12
C GLY A 416 -13.88 -15.68 9.29
N ASP A 417 -14.64 -14.68 8.81
CA ASP A 417 -16.08 -14.63 9.04
C ASP A 417 -16.82 -15.61 8.14
N VAL A 418 -16.54 -15.60 6.84
CA VAL A 418 -17.11 -16.50 5.85
C VAL A 418 -16.01 -17.09 4.99
N ASN A 419 -15.95 -18.40 4.93
CA ASN A 419 -14.95 -19.14 4.17
C ASN A 419 -15.64 -20.10 3.20
N PHE A 420 -15.37 -19.92 1.91
CA PHE A 420 -15.85 -20.79 0.83
C PHE A 420 -14.71 -21.56 0.20
N ALA A 421 -15.06 -22.66 -0.45
CA ALA A 421 -14.14 -23.37 -1.33
C ALA A 421 -14.85 -23.73 -2.64
N TRP A 422 -14.08 -23.80 -3.73
CA TRP A 422 -14.56 -24.40 -4.98
C TRP A 422 -14.50 -25.93 -4.89
N PRO A 423 -15.26 -26.68 -5.71
CA PRO A 423 -15.34 -28.13 -5.62
C PRO A 423 -14.01 -28.86 -5.81
N ASN A 424 -13.09 -28.28 -6.58
CA ASN A 424 -11.75 -28.79 -6.84
C ASN A 424 -10.70 -28.35 -5.83
N ALA A 425 -11.08 -27.67 -4.75
CA ALA A 425 -10.14 -27.23 -3.73
C ALA A 425 -9.53 -28.42 -2.98
N GLU A 426 -8.27 -28.28 -2.64
CA GLU A 426 -7.51 -29.25 -1.84
C GLU A 426 -7.05 -28.59 -0.54
N ILE A 427 -7.67 -28.95 0.58
CA ILE A 427 -7.38 -28.41 1.92
C ILE A 427 -6.75 -29.53 2.73
N ALA A 428 -5.45 -29.44 2.98
CA ALA A 428 -4.68 -30.53 3.59
C ALA A 428 -3.41 -30.04 4.29
N VAL A 429 -2.78 -30.91 5.09
CA VAL A 429 -1.50 -30.63 5.74
C VAL A 429 -0.40 -30.42 4.68
N MET A 430 -0.45 -31.21 3.61
CA MET A 430 0.49 -31.13 2.46
C MET A 430 -0.13 -31.80 1.24
N GLY A 431 0.48 -31.60 0.07
CA GLY A 431 0.05 -32.27 -1.15
C GLY A 431 0.10 -33.80 -1.02
N ALA A 432 -0.83 -34.50 -1.67
CA ALA A 432 -1.02 -35.94 -1.54
C ALA A 432 0.26 -36.75 -1.81
N LYS A 433 1.04 -36.37 -2.83
CA LYS A 433 2.30 -37.06 -3.15
C LYS A 433 3.30 -37.01 -1.99
N GLY A 434 3.55 -35.82 -1.43
CA GLY A 434 4.48 -35.67 -0.31
C GLY A 434 3.99 -36.40 0.96
N ALA A 435 2.68 -36.36 1.22
CA ALA A 435 2.10 -37.06 2.35
C ALA A 435 2.28 -38.57 2.25
N VAL A 436 2.04 -39.14 1.08
CA VAL A 436 2.19 -40.58 0.82
C VAL A 436 3.65 -41.02 0.89
N GLU A 437 4.58 -40.24 0.38
CA GLU A 437 6.03 -40.53 0.49
C GLU A 437 6.53 -40.58 1.94
N ILE A 438 5.88 -39.84 2.85
CA ILE A 438 6.22 -39.84 4.28
C ILE A 438 5.53 -41.02 5.00
N ILE A 439 4.21 -41.18 4.79
CA ILE A 439 3.39 -42.18 5.51
C ILE A 439 3.79 -43.61 5.07
N PHE A 440 4.03 -43.79 3.78
CA PHE A 440 4.32 -45.07 3.17
C PHE A 440 5.78 -45.14 2.68
N ARG A 441 6.71 -44.63 3.46
CA ARG A 441 8.14 -44.60 3.12
C ARG A 441 8.75 -45.98 2.80
N ASP A 442 8.16 -47.02 3.36
CA ASP A 442 8.60 -48.38 3.15
C ASP A 442 8.20 -48.94 1.76
N ASP A 443 7.25 -48.31 1.08
CA ASP A 443 6.79 -48.65 -0.26
C ASP A 443 7.50 -47.89 -1.39
N LYS A 444 8.57 -47.13 -1.11
CA LYS A 444 9.31 -46.29 -2.09
C LYS A 444 9.81 -47.02 -3.33
N GLY A 445 9.94 -48.34 -3.25
CA GLY A 445 10.36 -49.17 -4.38
C GLY A 445 9.26 -49.55 -5.38
N ASP A 446 8.01 -49.23 -5.11
CA ASP A 446 6.84 -49.57 -5.93
C ASP A 446 6.06 -48.33 -6.37
N PRO A 447 6.35 -47.77 -7.56
CA PRO A 447 5.66 -46.56 -8.04
C PRO A 447 4.15 -46.74 -8.25
N ALA A 448 3.70 -47.95 -8.63
CA ALA A 448 2.30 -48.22 -8.86
C ALA A 448 1.52 -48.23 -7.54
N LYS A 449 2.10 -48.80 -6.49
CA LYS A 449 1.54 -48.84 -5.16
C LYS A 449 1.47 -47.44 -4.54
N LEU A 450 2.52 -46.61 -4.72
CA LEU A 450 2.54 -45.24 -4.27
C LEU A 450 1.47 -44.40 -4.99
N ALA A 451 1.29 -44.55 -6.31
CA ALA A 451 0.27 -43.89 -7.08
C ALA A 451 -1.17 -44.22 -6.60
N ALA A 452 -1.40 -45.51 -6.30
CA ALA A 452 -2.69 -45.94 -5.71
C ALA A 452 -2.94 -45.29 -4.33
N LYS A 453 -1.91 -45.23 -3.47
CA LYS A 453 -1.97 -44.58 -2.16
C LYS A 453 -2.15 -43.07 -2.26
N GLU A 454 -1.55 -42.45 -3.27
CA GLU A 454 -1.75 -41.02 -3.54
C GLU A 454 -3.22 -40.74 -3.92
N ALA A 455 -3.80 -41.55 -4.79
CA ALA A 455 -5.21 -41.44 -5.18
C ALA A 455 -6.14 -41.63 -3.97
N GLU A 456 -5.85 -42.64 -3.13
CA GLU A 456 -6.60 -42.89 -1.88
C GLU A 456 -6.49 -41.70 -0.92
N TYR A 457 -5.28 -41.17 -0.71
CA TYR A 457 -5.05 -40.03 0.17
C TYR A 457 -5.79 -38.78 -0.32
N ARG A 458 -5.72 -38.49 -1.63
CA ARG A 458 -6.38 -37.35 -2.27
C ARG A 458 -7.89 -37.43 -2.09
N ALA A 459 -8.49 -38.58 -2.38
CA ALA A 459 -9.93 -38.81 -2.23
C ALA A 459 -10.37 -38.66 -0.77
N ARG A 460 -9.54 -39.08 0.18
CA ARG A 460 -9.89 -39.12 1.60
C ARG A 460 -9.61 -37.80 2.34
N PHE A 461 -8.54 -37.08 2.03
CA PHE A 461 -8.05 -35.96 2.81
C PHE A 461 -7.86 -34.65 2.03
N ALA A 462 -7.52 -34.70 0.73
CA ALA A 462 -7.21 -33.52 -0.06
C ALA A 462 -8.40 -33.08 -0.92
N ASN A 463 -9.51 -32.74 -0.27
CA ASN A 463 -10.73 -32.24 -0.90
C ASN A 463 -11.43 -31.24 0.05
N PRO A 464 -12.38 -30.43 -0.43
CA PRO A 464 -13.03 -29.42 0.41
C PRO A 464 -14.07 -30.03 1.39
N PHE A 465 -14.56 -31.24 1.12
CA PHE A 465 -15.66 -31.82 1.90
C PHE A 465 -15.23 -32.27 3.29
N VAL A 466 -13.96 -32.64 3.46
CA VAL A 466 -13.40 -32.95 4.78
C VAL A 466 -13.40 -31.71 5.68
N ALA A 467 -12.98 -30.56 5.15
CA ALA A 467 -13.02 -29.28 5.84
C ALA A 467 -14.48 -28.85 6.10
N GLY A 468 -15.36 -29.04 5.10
CA GLY A 468 -16.80 -28.75 5.22
C GLY A 468 -17.48 -29.57 6.31
N SER A 469 -17.21 -30.87 6.41
CA SER A 469 -17.78 -31.74 7.45
C SER A 469 -17.36 -31.38 8.88
N ARG A 470 -16.28 -30.60 9.02
CA ARG A 470 -15.78 -30.08 10.30
C ARG A 470 -16.21 -28.64 10.58
N GLY A 471 -16.91 -27.98 9.66
CA GLY A 471 -17.24 -26.55 9.77
C GLY A 471 -16.04 -25.62 9.63
N PHE A 472 -14.96 -26.06 8.99
CA PHE A 472 -13.76 -25.24 8.72
C PHE A 472 -13.92 -24.32 7.50
N ILE A 473 -14.89 -24.65 6.65
CA ILE A 473 -15.46 -23.80 5.61
C ILE A 473 -16.97 -23.78 5.77
N ASP A 474 -17.61 -22.70 5.35
CA ASP A 474 -19.05 -22.51 5.49
C ASP A 474 -19.83 -23.17 4.35
N ASP A 475 -19.23 -23.23 3.15
CA ASP A 475 -19.84 -23.91 2.01
C ASP A 475 -18.81 -24.24 0.91
N VAL A 476 -19.18 -25.23 0.09
CA VAL A 476 -18.53 -25.52 -1.20
C VAL A 476 -19.41 -24.93 -2.29
N ILE A 477 -18.92 -23.93 -3.01
CA ILE A 477 -19.71 -23.15 -3.98
C ILE A 477 -19.28 -23.41 -5.41
N GLN A 478 -20.22 -23.29 -6.36
CA GLN A 478 -19.89 -23.33 -7.77
C GLN A 478 -19.05 -22.08 -8.16
N PRO A 479 -18.01 -22.21 -9.03
CA PRO A 479 -17.17 -21.08 -9.40
C PRO A 479 -17.97 -19.89 -9.95
N HIS A 480 -18.97 -20.12 -10.81
CA HIS A 480 -19.79 -19.06 -11.40
C HIS A 480 -20.61 -18.26 -10.37
N GLU A 481 -20.82 -18.78 -9.15
CA GLU A 481 -21.56 -18.10 -8.08
C GLU A 481 -20.68 -17.17 -7.23
N THR A 482 -19.39 -17.13 -7.46
CA THR A 482 -18.41 -16.49 -6.56
C THR A 482 -18.77 -15.05 -6.21
N ARG A 483 -19.05 -14.20 -7.22
CA ARG A 483 -19.43 -12.81 -6.97
C ARG A 483 -20.65 -12.71 -6.06
N ARG A 484 -21.71 -13.40 -6.41
CA ARG A 484 -22.98 -13.41 -5.66
C ARG A 484 -22.79 -13.80 -4.19
N ARG A 485 -22.01 -14.85 -3.95
CA ARG A 485 -21.76 -15.36 -2.60
C ARG A 485 -20.91 -14.38 -1.77
N ILE A 486 -19.91 -13.73 -2.38
CA ILE A 486 -19.09 -12.72 -1.72
C ILE A 486 -19.92 -11.47 -1.42
N CYS A 487 -20.69 -10.94 -2.37
CA CYS A 487 -21.55 -9.77 -2.16
C CYS A 487 -22.53 -10.00 -1.00
N ARG A 488 -23.25 -11.13 -1.01
CA ARG A 488 -24.17 -11.48 0.08
C ARG A 488 -23.49 -11.57 1.44
N SER A 489 -22.28 -12.13 1.48
CA SER A 489 -21.49 -12.23 2.71
C SER A 489 -21.07 -10.85 3.23
N LEU A 490 -20.61 -9.97 2.35
CA LEU A 490 -20.20 -8.60 2.72
C LEU A 490 -21.41 -7.77 3.19
N VAL A 491 -22.58 -7.93 2.57
CA VAL A 491 -23.82 -7.29 3.03
C VAL A 491 -24.21 -7.76 4.44
N MET A 492 -24.19 -9.07 4.68
CA MET A 492 -24.46 -9.64 5.99
C MET A 492 -23.49 -9.14 7.07
N LEU A 493 -22.21 -8.96 6.70
CA LEU A 493 -21.15 -8.53 7.61
C LEU A 493 -21.01 -7.00 7.72
N ARG A 494 -21.85 -6.24 7.04
CA ARG A 494 -21.71 -4.76 6.93
C ARG A 494 -21.58 -4.06 8.27
N ASP A 495 -22.31 -4.52 9.27
CA ASP A 495 -22.35 -3.93 10.61
C ASP A 495 -21.62 -4.79 11.65
N LYS A 496 -20.68 -5.63 11.19
CA LYS A 496 -19.82 -6.43 12.07
C LYS A 496 -19.13 -5.54 13.09
N GLN A 497 -19.24 -5.93 14.36
CA GLN A 497 -18.52 -5.34 15.49
C GLN A 497 -17.69 -6.44 16.16
N LEU A 498 -16.40 -6.21 16.26
CA LEU A 498 -15.46 -7.11 16.89
C LEU A 498 -14.35 -6.28 17.53
N GLU A 499 -14.16 -6.47 18.84
CA GLU A 499 -13.12 -5.79 19.60
C GLU A 499 -12.01 -6.77 19.96
N ASN A 500 -10.77 -6.28 19.90
CA ASN A 500 -9.61 -6.99 20.42
C ASN A 500 -9.51 -6.77 21.93
N PRO A 501 -8.84 -7.67 22.69
CA PRO A 501 -8.51 -7.43 24.07
C PRO A 501 -7.81 -6.09 24.25
N TRP A 502 -8.12 -5.40 25.37
CA TRP A 502 -7.52 -4.11 25.58
C TRP A 502 -5.99 -4.19 25.68
N ARG A 503 -5.30 -3.27 25.00
CA ARG A 503 -3.84 -3.13 25.00
C ARG A 503 -3.45 -1.78 24.43
N LYS A 504 -2.26 -1.28 24.77
CA LYS A 504 -1.74 -0.05 24.15
C LYS A 504 -1.53 -0.23 22.66
N HIS A 505 -0.95 -1.35 22.26
CA HIS A 505 -0.78 -1.79 20.86
C HIS A 505 -0.42 -3.28 20.82
N GLY A 506 -0.55 -3.91 19.66
CA GLY A 506 -0.02 -5.26 19.45
C GLY A 506 1.51 -5.26 19.35
N ASN A 507 2.14 -6.34 19.79
CA ASN A 507 3.58 -6.55 19.59
C ASN A 507 3.78 -7.49 18.39
N ILE A 508 3.54 -6.95 17.20
CA ILE A 508 3.77 -7.69 15.96
C ILE A 508 5.26 -8.04 15.82
N PRO A 509 5.61 -9.24 15.33
CA PRO A 509 7.00 -9.60 15.09
C PRO A 509 7.61 -8.73 13.96
N LEU A 510 8.41 -7.75 14.33
CA LEU A 510 9.03 -6.78 13.41
C LEU A 510 10.31 -7.31 12.77
#